data_d992500413e22bf784a12fe574cd48a5
#
_entry.id   d992500413e22bf784a12fe574cd48a5
#
_cell.length_a   1.000
_cell.length_b   1.000
_cell.length_c   1.000
_cell.angle_alpha   90.00
_cell.angle_beta   90.00
_cell.angle_gamma   90.00
#
_symmetry.space_group_name_H-M   'P 1'
#
loop_
_entity.id
_entity.type
_entity.pdbx_description
1 polymer ?
#
loop_
_entity_poly.entity_id
_entity_poly.type
_entity_poly.pdbx_seq_one_letter_code
_entity_poly.pdbx_strand_id
1 'polypeptide(L)'
;MSPIVKLLAQRIALSLLLLLLISVVIFAGTIVLPGDVAQSILGQSATPEALANLRAELGVNDPPVQRYFAWLFGAMQGDLGTALTSGQDIAQALSSRFWNTLFLAFWAAVVAVPLAIFLGLLAVRFKDRWPDKLISAVTLASISIPEFLIGYVLMYFIAVKLRWFPSVAMVNDNMGLFEKLNAIALPIAVLTLVVLAHMMRMTRAAILNVMQSAYIETAELKGLNAFQVIYRHAFPNAIAPIVNVVMLNLAYLVVGVVVIEVVFVYPGMGQYLVDHVSKRDVPVVQACGLIFAAVYIGLNMIADIVAILSNPRLRHPK
;
A
#
# COMPACT_ATOMS: atom_id res chain seq x y z
N MET A 1 -32.30 -0.83 13.52
CA MET A 1 -30.85 -0.60 13.39
C MET A 1 -30.59 0.88 13.16
N SER A 2 -29.64 1.46 13.87
CA SER A 2 -29.27 2.85 13.62
C SER A 2 -28.74 3.01 12.18
N PRO A 3 -28.93 4.17 11.52
CA PRO A 3 -28.44 4.42 10.16
C PRO A 3 -26.95 4.13 9.99
N ILE A 4 -26.16 4.39 11.02
CA ILE A 4 -24.72 4.11 11.05
C ILE A 4 -24.46 2.61 10.99
N VAL A 5 -25.16 1.79 11.77
CA VAL A 5 -24.99 0.33 11.76
C VAL A 5 -25.34 -0.24 10.39
N LYS A 6 -26.38 0.28 9.73
CA LYS A 6 -26.74 -0.11 8.37
C LYS A 6 -25.63 0.22 7.36
N LEU A 7 -25.06 1.43 7.43
CA LEU A 7 -23.95 1.84 6.57
C LEU A 7 -22.70 0.97 6.80
N LEU A 8 -22.35 0.72 8.05
CA LEU A 8 -21.20 -0.15 8.38
C LEU A 8 -21.39 -1.58 7.86
N ALA A 9 -22.59 -2.16 8.08
CA ALA A 9 -22.92 -3.49 7.58
C ALA A 9 -22.84 -3.56 6.04
N GLN A 10 -23.33 -2.52 5.34
CA GLN A 10 -23.22 -2.44 3.88
C GLN A 10 -21.75 -2.37 3.42
N ARG A 11 -20.90 -1.58 4.09
CA ARG A 11 -19.47 -1.48 3.76
C ARG A 11 -18.75 -2.80 3.97
N ILE A 12 -19.00 -3.49 5.08
CA ILE A 12 -18.42 -4.81 5.35
C ILE A 12 -18.88 -5.82 4.28
N ALA A 13 -20.17 -5.87 3.97
CA ALA A 13 -20.69 -6.80 2.96
C ALA A 13 -20.09 -6.54 1.57
N LEU A 14 -19.95 -5.26 1.16
CA LEU A 14 -19.32 -4.87 -0.10
C LEU A 14 -17.82 -5.23 -0.11
N SER A 15 -17.12 -5.04 0.99
CA SER A 15 -15.69 -5.41 1.11
C SER A 15 -15.48 -6.92 0.98
N LEU A 16 -16.34 -7.73 1.61
CA LEU A 16 -16.29 -9.19 1.49
C LEU A 16 -16.63 -9.65 0.07
N LEU A 17 -17.65 -9.06 -0.55
CA LEU A 17 -18.00 -9.33 -1.95
C LEU A 17 -16.84 -8.98 -2.89
N LEU A 18 -16.21 -7.83 -2.68
CA LEU A 18 -15.07 -7.40 -3.48
C LEU A 18 -13.87 -8.34 -3.31
N LEU A 19 -13.59 -8.79 -2.08
CA LEU A 19 -12.53 -9.76 -1.82
C LEU A 19 -12.81 -11.09 -2.54
N LEU A 20 -14.05 -11.56 -2.51
CA LEU A 20 -14.47 -12.76 -3.24
C LEU A 20 -14.29 -12.58 -4.77
N LEU A 21 -14.71 -11.46 -5.32
CA LEU A 21 -14.51 -11.18 -6.74
C LEU A 21 -13.02 -11.14 -7.12
N ILE A 22 -12.20 -10.49 -6.30
CA ILE A 22 -10.74 -10.43 -6.53
C ILE A 22 -10.12 -11.81 -6.41
N SER A 23 -10.56 -12.68 -5.48
CA SER A 23 -10.07 -14.05 -5.39
C SER A 23 -10.34 -14.86 -6.66
N VAL A 24 -11.53 -14.67 -7.29
CA VAL A 24 -11.85 -15.27 -8.58
C VAL A 24 -10.90 -14.75 -9.68
N VAL A 25 -10.65 -13.43 -9.72
CA VAL A 25 -9.75 -12.81 -10.70
C VAL A 25 -8.32 -13.31 -10.53
N ILE A 26 -7.82 -13.40 -9.31
CA ILE A 26 -6.48 -13.92 -9.01
C ILE A 26 -6.36 -15.37 -9.49
N PHE A 27 -7.32 -16.21 -9.10
CA PHE A 27 -7.32 -17.62 -9.49
C PHE A 27 -7.42 -17.80 -11.01
N ALA A 28 -8.36 -17.12 -11.65
CA ALA A 28 -8.51 -17.16 -13.12
C ALA A 28 -7.26 -16.63 -13.84
N GLY A 29 -6.68 -15.52 -13.33
CA GLY A 29 -5.44 -14.96 -13.87
C GLY A 29 -4.28 -15.93 -13.84
N THR A 30 -4.13 -16.71 -12.77
CA THR A 30 -3.06 -17.71 -12.67
C THR A 30 -3.28 -18.92 -13.60
N ILE A 31 -4.53 -19.25 -13.96
CA ILE A 31 -4.81 -20.32 -14.93
C ILE A 31 -4.51 -19.87 -16.36
N VAL A 32 -4.79 -18.60 -16.68
CA VAL A 32 -4.62 -18.06 -18.04
C VAL A 32 -3.16 -17.70 -18.34
N LEU A 33 -2.32 -17.56 -17.31
CA LEU A 33 -0.91 -17.25 -17.50
C LEU A 33 -0.23 -18.28 -18.43
N PRO A 34 0.39 -17.83 -19.55
CA PRO A 34 1.02 -18.73 -20.49
C PRO A 34 2.21 -19.43 -19.84
N GLY A 35 2.27 -20.75 -19.97
CA GLY A 35 3.34 -21.63 -19.51
C GLY A 35 2.86 -22.73 -18.57
N ASP A 36 3.69 -23.73 -18.43
CA ASP A 36 3.43 -24.93 -17.65
C ASP A 36 4.30 -24.92 -16.39
N VAL A 37 3.68 -24.95 -15.22
CA VAL A 37 4.38 -25.03 -13.93
C VAL A 37 5.25 -26.25 -13.85
N ALA A 38 4.74 -27.42 -14.31
CA ALA A 38 5.51 -28.66 -14.33
C ALA A 38 6.75 -28.53 -15.21
N GLN A 39 6.64 -27.86 -16.35
CA GLN A 39 7.77 -27.61 -17.23
C GLN A 39 8.79 -26.64 -16.60
N SER A 40 8.32 -25.65 -15.84
CA SER A 40 9.19 -24.70 -15.12
C SER A 40 9.99 -25.40 -14.01
N ILE A 41 9.39 -26.38 -13.32
CA ILE A 41 10.04 -27.16 -12.25
C ILE A 41 11.07 -28.14 -12.84
N LEU A 42 10.68 -28.89 -13.87
CA LEU A 42 11.55 -29.89 -14.48
C LEU A 42 12.65 -29.30 -15.38
N GLY A 43 12.43 -28.08 -15.89
CA GLY A 43 13.42 -27.39 -16.72
C GLY A 43 13.88 -28.24 -17.90
N GLN A 44 15.18 -28.44 -18.01
CA GLN A 44 15.80 -29.27 -19.09
C GLN A 44 15.54 -30.77 -18.95
N SER A 45 15.12 -31.25 -17.78
CA SER A 45 14.79 -32.66 -17.51
C SER A 45 13.33 -33.01 -17.84
N ALA A 46 12.61 -32.14 -18.51
CA ALA A 46 11.19 -32.28 -18.84
C ALA A 46 10.98 -33.33 -19.95
N THR A 47 10.86 -34.59 -19.57
CA THR A 47 10.38 -35.65 -20.49
C THR A 47 8.85 -35.66 -20.51
N PRO A 48 8.20 -36.15 -21.61
CA PRO A 48 6.74 -36.22 -21.65
C PRO A 48 6.09 -36.98 -20.49
N GLU A 49 6.74 -38.07 -20.06
CA GLU A 49 6.30 -38.89 -18.93
C GLU A 49 6.44 -38.15 -17.59
N ALA A 50 7.59 -37.51 -17.35
CA ALA A 50 7.83 -36.72 -16.13
C ALA A 50 6.87 -35.55 -16.02
N LEU A 51 6.56 -34.87 -17.13
CA LEU A 51 5.56 -33.81 -17.19
C LEU A 51 4.16 -34.31 -16.86
N ALA A 52 3.75 -35.45 -17.43
CA ALA A 52 2.42 -36.03 -17.18
C ALA A 52 2.27 -36.42 -15.69
N ASN A 53 3.29 -37.05 -15.11
CA ASN A 53 3.29 -37.45 -13.70
C ASN A 53 3.25 -36.24 -12.77
N LEU A 54 4.08 -35.24 -13.01
CA LEU A 54 4.14 -34.03 -12.19
C LEU A 54 2.83 -33.21 -12.29
N ARG A 55 2.23 -33.11 -13.48
CA ARG A 55 0.92 -32.47 -13.65
C ARG A 55 -0.19 -33.18 -12.87
N ALA A 56 -0.18 -34.51 -12.84
CA ALA A 56 -1.11 -35.30 -12.06
C ALA A 56 -0.90 -35.08 -10.55
N GLU A 57 0.35 -35.06 -10.10
CA GLU A 57 0.73 -34.81 -8.70
C GLU A 57 0.33 -33.41 -8.23
N LEU A 58 0.52 -32.40 -9.09
CA LEU A 58 0.14 -31.01 -8.82
C LEU A 58 -1.37 -30.74 -8.97
N GLY A 59 -2.18 -31.73 -9.34
CA GLY A 59 -3.62 -31.59 -9.54
C GLY A 59 -4.00 -30.56 -10.62
N VAL A 60 -3.09 -30.27 -11.57
CA VAL A 60 -3.35 -29.28 -12.63
C VAL A 60 -4.47 -29.73 -13.57
N ASN A 61 -4.70 -31.04 -13.66
CA ASN A 61 -5.72 -31.65 -14.49
C ASN A 61 -7.14 -31.64 -13.87
N ASP A 62 -7.26 -31.28 -12.60
CA ASP A 62 -8.56 -31.23 -11.93
C ASP A 62 -9.43 -30.08 -12.45
N PRO A 63 -10.77 -30.21 -12.38
CA PRO A 63 -11.68 -29.16 -12.83
C PRO A 63 -11.38 -27.81 -12.14
N PRO A 64 -11.24 -26.70 -12.87
CA PRO A 64 -10.85 -25.40 -12.31
C PRO A 64 -11.75 -24.92 -11.17
N VAL A 65 -13.04 -25.19 -11.25
CA VAL A 65 -14.02 -24.80 -10.22
C VAL A 65 -13.73 -25.53 -8.90
N GLN A 66 -13.45 -26.84 -8.97
CA GLN A 66 -13.12 -27.63 -7.77
C GLN A 66 -11.82 -27.13 -7.12
N ARG A 67 -10.80 -26.85 -7.93
CA ARG A 67 -9.51 -26.28 -7.49
C ARG A 67 -9.70 -24.91 -6.83
N TYR A 68 -10.54 -24.05 -7.41
CA TYR A 68 -10.85 -22.75 -6.84
C TYR A 68 -11.44 -22.85 -5.43
N PHE A 69 -12.48 -23.68 -5.26
CA PHE A 69 -13.11 -23.83 -3.95
C PHE A 69 -12.18 -24.50 -2.94
N ALA A 70 -11.40 -25.51 -3.33
CA ALA A 70 -10.41 -26.13 -2.46
C ALA A 70 -9.36 -25.10 -1.97
N TRP A 71 -8.82 -24.31 -2.89
CA TRP A 71 -7.90 -23.23 -2.56
C TRP A 71 -8.51 -22.16 -1.65
N LEU A 72 -9.71 -21.69 -1.97
CA LEU A 72 -10.37 -20.64 -1.20
C LEU A 72 -10.70 -21.11 0.21
N PHE A 73 -11.21 -22.32 0.38
CA PHE A 73 -11.50 -22.88 1.70
C PHE A 73 -10.23 -23.15 2.51
N GLY A 74 -9.16 -23.62 1.89
CA GLY A 74 -7.85 -23.75 2.51
C GLY A 74 -7.35 -22.38 3.02
N ALA A 75 -7.38 -21.36 2.17
CA ALA A 75 -6.96 -20.01 2.53
C ALA A 75 -7.79 -19.42 3.69
N MET A 76 -9.09 -19.67 3.74
CA MET A 76 -9.96 -19.25 4.86
C MET A 76 -9.62 -19.96 6.19
N GLN A 77 -9.01 -21.13 6.15
CA GLN A 77 -8.54 -21.87 7.32
C GLN A 77 -7.08 -21.55 7.68
N GLY A 78 -6.41 -20.68 6.90
CA GLY A 78 -5.01 -20.32 7.09
C GLY A 78 -4.03 -21.26 6.39
N ASP A 79 -4.52 -22.25 5.65
CA ASP A 79 -3.71 -23.12 4.80
C ASP A 79 -3.54 -22.43 3.42
N LEU A 80 -2.37 -21.90 3.19
CA LEU A 80 -2.01 -21.26 1.93
C LEU A 80 -1.31 -22.25 0.96
N GLY A 81 -1.14 -23.49 1.37
CA GLY A 81 -0.45 -24.52 0.61
C GLY A 81 1.08 -24.45 0.70
N THR A 82 1.72 -25.18 -0.18
CA THR A 82 3.19 -25.27 -0.27
C THR A 82 3.68 -24.64 -1.57
N ALA A 83 4.85 -23.99 -1.50
CA ALA A 83 5.51 -23.42 -2.65
C ALA A 83 6.03 -24.56 -3.55
N LEU A 84 5.64 -24.56 -4.83
CA LEU A 84 5.97 -25.62 -5.78
C LEU A 84 7.47 -25.70 -6.10
N THR A 85 8.14 -24.54 -6.04
CA THR A 85 9.58 -24.44 -6.38
C THR A 85 10.50 -24.79 -5.22
N SER A 86 10.06 -24.67 -3.97
CA SER A 86 10.91 -24.88 -2.78
C SER A 86 10.38 -25.94 -1.81
N GLY A 87 9.12 -26.38 -1.95
CA GLY A 87 8.44 -27.28 -1.01
C GLY A 87 8.17 -26.66 0.37
N GLN A 88 8.39 -25.35 0.55
CA GLN A 88 8.17 -24.66 1.82
C GLN A 88 6.70 -24.33 2.03
N ASP A 89 6.26 -24.40 3.29
CA ASP A 89 4.94 -23.87 3.70
C ASP A 89 4.85 -22.38 3.43
N ILE A 90 3.82 -21.97 2.65
CA ILE A 90 3.64 -20.58 2.22
C ILE A 90 3.27 -19.68 3.38
N ALA A 91 2.42 -20.13 4.32
CA ALA A 91 2.00 -19.32 5.45
C ALA A 91 3.21 -18.99 6.35
N GLN A 92 4.08 -19.97 6.59
CA GLN A 92 5.31 -19.77 7.35
C GLN A 92 6.26 -18.81 6.63
N ALA A 93 6.49 -19.00 5.31
CA ALA A 93 7.36 -18.15 4.52
C ALA A 93 6.86 -16.70 4.42
N LEU A 94 5.55 -16.49 4.39
CA LEU A 94 4.93 -15.16 4.29
C LEU A 94 4.87 -14.44 5.64
N SER A 95 4.86 -15.14 6.76
CA SER A 95 4.69 -14.53 8.08
C SER A 95 5.71 -13.40 8.34
N SER A 96 7.01 -13.69 8.26
CA SER A 96 8.06 -12.69 8.49
C SER A 96 8.05 -11.60 7.41
N ARG A 97 7.80 -11.96 6.16
CA ARG A 97 7.78 -11.05 5.01
C ARG A 97 6.62 -10.06 5.09
N PHE A 98 5.46 -10.51 5.53
CA PHE A 98 4.29 -9.67 5.77
C PHE A 98 4.59 -8.59 6.81
N TRP A 99 5.18 -8.97 7.94
CA TRP A 99 5.58 -8.02 8.96
C TRP A 99 6.66 -7.04 8.49
N ASN A 100 7.61 -7.49 7.68
CA ASN A 100 8.60 -6.61 7.06
C ASN A 100 7.94 -5.58 6.13
N THR A 101 7.02 -6.01 5.25
CA THR A 101 6.26 -5.08 4.39
C THR A 101 5.48 -4.05 5.20
N LEU A 102 4.79 -4.49 6.26
CA LEU A 102 4.06 -3.57 7.13
C LEU A 102 4.99 -2.63 7.90
N PHE A 103 6.15 -3.10 8.34
CA PHE A 103 7.16 -2.29 9.02
C PHE A 103 7.67 -1.17 8.10
N LEU A 104 7.99 -1.50 6.86
CA LEU A 104 8.42 -0.50 5.87
C LEU A 104 7.30 0.51 5.56
N ALA A 105 6.08 0.04 5.29
CA ALA A 105 4.93 0.91 5.03
C ALA A 105 4.59 1.80 6.22
N PHE A 106 4.66 1.28 7.44
CA PHE A 106 4.42 2.05 8.67
C PHE A 106 5.42 3.20 8.83
N TRP A 107 6.71 2.94 8.70
CA TRP A 107 7.72 4.00 8.85
C TRP A 107 7.69 5.00 7.71
N ALA A 108 7.38 4.57 6.48
CA ALA A 108 7.10 5.49 5.39
C ALA A 108 5.91 6.41 5.71
N ALA A 109 4.84 5.87 6.29
CA ALA A 109 3.67 6.65 6.71
C ALA A 109 4.00 7.63 7.85
N VAL A 110 4.79 7.20 8.86
CA VAL A 110 5.24 8.04 9.98
C VAL A 110 6.00 9.28 9.49
N VAL A 111 6.74 9.17 8.39
CA VAL A 111 7.45 10.31 7.78
C VAL A 111 6.54 11.08 6.82
N ALA A 112 5.85 10.39 5.92
CA ALA A 112 5.08 11.02 4.85
C ALA A 112 3.89 11.82 5.35
N VAL A 113 3.12 11.30 6.33
CA VAL A 113 1.89 11.94 6.80
C VAL A 113 2.15 13.30 7.47
N PRO A 114 3.04 13.41 8.48
CA PRO A 114 3.33 14.70 9.07
C PRO A 114 3.93 15.70 8.07
N LEU A 115 4.81 15.21 7.19
CA LEU A 115 5.46 16.05 6.19
C LEU A 115 4.44 16.59 5.17
N ALA A 116 3.49 15.75 4.71
CA ALA A 116 2.44 16.15 3.79
C ALA A 116 1.50 17.20 4.40
N ILE A 117 1.09 16.99 5.66
CA ILE A 117 0.25 17.95 6.38
C ILE A 117 0.99 19.27 6.58
N PHE A 118 2.24 19.22 7.00
CA PHE A 118 3.09 20.40 7.20
C PHE A 118 3.26 21.20 5.90
N LEU A 119 3.64 20.54 4.81
CA LEU A 119 3.80 21.20 3.50
C LEU A 119 2.48 21.71 2.95
N GLY A 120 1.37 21.00 3.15
CA GLY A 120 0.03 21.46 2.79
C GLY A 120 -0.38 22.74 3.53
N LEU A 121 -0.15 22.79 4.85
CA LEU A 121 -0.37 23.99 5.67
C LEU A 121 0.54 25.15 5.23
N LEU A 122 1.80 24.87 4.95
CA LEU A 122 2.77 25.87 4.48
C LEU A 122 2.34 26.45 3.12
N ALA A 123 1.90 25.60 2.20
CA ALA A 123 1.40 26.00 0.90
C ALA A 123 0.14 26.90 1.02
N VAL A 124 -0.77 26.59 1.93
CA VAL A 124 -1.94 27.47 2.23
C VAL A 124 -1.49 28.78 2.81
N ARG A 125 -0.56 28.77 3.78
CA ARG A 125 -0.04 29.99 4.43
C ARG A 125 0.57 30.98 3.46
N PHE A 126 1.25 30.46 2.43
CA PHE A 126 1.92 31.25 1.40
C PHE A 126 1.22 31.16 0.03
N LYS A 127 -0.11 30.96 0.07
CA LYS A 127 -0.93 30.83 -1.14
C LYS A 127 -0.54 31.87 -2.21
N ASP A 128 -0.37 31.39 -3.44
CA ASP A 128 -0.01 32.15 -4.65
C ASP A 128 1.38 32.83 -4.62
N ARG A 129 2.16 32.68 -3.52
CA ARG A 129 3.54 33.16 -3.39
C ARG A 129 4.55 32.11 -3.84
N TRP A 130 5.83 32.49 -3.90
CA TRP A 130 6.90 31.59 -4.37
C TRP A 130 7.02 30.27 -3.57
N PRO A 131 6.82 30.21 -2.21
CA PRO A 131 6.92 28.92 -1.52
C PRO A 131 5.81 27.95 -1.94
N ASP A 132 4.56 28.42 -2.11
CA ASP A 132 3.45 27.59 -2.60
C ASP A 132 3.74 27.07 -4.01
N LYS A 133 4.25 27.93 -4.90
CA LYS A 133 4.61 27.54 -6.27
C LYS A 133 5.76 26.53 -6.29
N LEU A 134 6.78 26.70 -5.46
CA LEU A 134 7.90 25.77 -5.36
C LEU A 134 7.46 24.41 -4.82
N ILE A 135 6.72 24.38 -3.69
CA ILE A 135 6.20 23.16 -3.12
C ILE A 135 5.34 22.41 -4.14
N SER A 136 4.43 23.13 -4.82
CA SER A 136 3.56 22.56 -5.84
C SER A 136 4.33 22.04 -7.04
N ALA A 137 5.36 22.75 -7.51
CA ALA A 137 6.19 22.31 -8.62
C ALA A 137 7.03 21.07 -8.29
N VAL A 138 7.67 21.03 -7.11
CA VAL A 138 8.46 19.88 -6.67
C VAL A 138 7.57 18.64 -6.49
N THR A 139 6.41 18.80 -5.86
CA THR A 139 5.48 17.69 -5.68
C THR A 139 4.89 17.21 -7.00
N LEU A 140 4.60 18.10 -7.94
CA LEU A 140 4.14 17.73 -9.28
C LEU A 140 5.23 16.97 -10.05
N ALA A 141 6.48 17.42 -9.97
CA ALA A 141 7.62 16.73 -10.57
C ALA A 141 7.79 15.31 -9.99
N SER A 142 7.61 15.14 -8.68
CA SER A 142 7.71 13.82 -8.02
C SER A 142 6.67 12.81 -8.53
N ILE A 143 5.46 13.25 -8.87
CA ILE A 143 4.42 12.35 -9.44
C ILE A 143 4.76 11.97 -10.90
N SER A 144 5.45 12.85 -11.62
CA SER A 144 5.74 12.63 -13.05
C SER A 144 6.89 11.65 -13.29
N ILE A 145 7.67 11.35 -12.26
CA ILE A 145 8.82 10.44 -12.34
C ILE A 145 8.40 9.05 -11.82
N PRO A 146 8.67 7.96 -12.57
CA PRO A 146 8.42 6.61 -12.07
C PRO A 146 9.16 6.35 -10.74
N GLU A 147 8.49 5.73 -9.78
CA GLU A 147 9.01 5.51 -8.43
C GLU A 147 10.32 4.71 -8.39
N PHE A 148 10.46 3.69 -9.25
CA PHE A 148 11.69 2.92 -9.36
C PHE A 148 12.86 3.78 -9.82
N LEU A 149 12.62 4.76 -10.71
CA LEU A 149 13.66 5.68 -11.17
C LEU A 149 14.13 6.59 -10.05
N ILE A 150 13.20 7.12 -9.23
CA ILE A 150 13.53 7.87 -8.01
C ILE A 150 14.41 6.99 -7.10
N GLY A 151 14.02 5.73 -6.93
CA GLY A 151 14.77 4.75 -6.13
C GLY A 151 16.23 4.59 -6.60
N TYR A 152 16.42 4.34 -7.89
CA TYR A 152 17.78 4.20 -8.46
C TYR A 152 18.60 5.49 -8.39
N VAL A 153 17.98 6.65 -8.63
CA VAL A 153 18.67 7.95 -8.51
C VAL A 153 19.11 8.19 -7.06
N LEU A 154 18.25 8.00 -6.08
CA LEU A 154 18.61 8.14 -4.67
C LEU A 154 19.66 7.13 -4.25
N MET A 155 19.53 5.88 -4.68
CA MET A 155 20.52 4.83 -4.43
C MET A 155 21.90 5.23 -4.97
N TYR A 156 21.96 5.70 -6.23
CA TYR A 156 23.22 6.11 -6.84
C TYR A 156 23.89 7.27 -6.10
N PHE A 157 23.13 8.34 -5.85
CA PHE A 157 23.73 9.53 -5.23
C PHE A 157 23.99 9.33 -3.73
N ILE A 158 23.03 8.80 -2.98
CA ILE A 158 23.10 8.76 -1.51
C ILE A 158 23.84 7.51 -1.01
N ALA A 159 23.57 6.33 -1.59
CA ALA A 159 24.23 5.11 -1.13
C ALA A 159 25.61 4.91 -1.78
N VAL A 160 25.73 5.10 -3.10
CA VAL A 160 26.96 4.77 -3.81
C VAL A 160 27.96 5.94 -3.75
N LYS A 161 27.55 7.18 -4.05
CA LYS A 161 28.46 8.34 -4.08
C LYS A 161 28.74 8.90 -2.69
N LEU A 162 27.69 9.20 -1.92
CA LEU A 162 27.83 9.81 -0.60
C LEU A 162 28.06 8.77 0.52
N ARG A 163 27.65 7.53 0.32
CA ARG A 163 27.77 6.41 1.29
C ARG A 163 27.09 6.71 2.63
N TRP A 164 26.01 7.47 2.63
CA TRP A 164 25.26 7.80 3.85
C TRP A 164 24.39 6.66 4.34
N PHE A 165 23.79 5.89 3.43
CA PHE A 165 22.91 4.77 3.71
C PHE A 165 23.26 3.56 2.81
N PRO A 166 22.91 2.34 3.22
CA PRO A 166 23.15 1.15 2.41
C PRO A 166 22.29 1.17 1.12
N SER A 167 22.81 0.59 0.05
CA SER A 167 22.08 0.43 -1.22
C SER A 167 21.10 -0.73 -1.20
N VAL A 168 21.29 -1.70 -0.30
CA VAL A 168 20.44 -2.89 -0.13
C VAL A 168 19.80 -2.81 1.25
N ALA A 169 18.48 -2.96 1.29
CA ALA A 169 17.70 -2.81 2.52
C ALA A 169 17.48 -4.17 3.22
N MET A 170 18.55 -4.90 3.50
CA MET A 170 18.47 -6.18 4.22
C MET A 170 18.16 -5.95 5.70
N VAL A 171 17.09 -6.58 6.17
CA VAL A 171 16.72 -6.60 7.59
C VAL A 171 16.57 -8.03 8.08
N ASN A 172 16.90 -8.27 9.35
CA ASN A 172 16.69 -9.54 10.02
C ASN A 172 16.26 -9.32 11.47
N ASP A 173 15.83 -10.38 12.16
CA ASP A 173 15.28 -10.30 13.51
C ASP A 173 16.31 -9.91 14.58
N ASN A 174 17.60 -10.13 14.32
CA ASN A 174 18.68 -9.82 15.27
C ASN A 174 19.09 -8.33 15.24
N MET A 175 18.63 -7.57 14.24
CA MET A 175 18.95 -6.15 14.12
C MET A 175 18.13 -5.31 15.11
N GLY A 176 18.79 -4.36 15.77
CA GLY A 176 18.13 -3.33 16.56
C GLY A 176 17.28 -2.39 15.71
N LEU A 177 16.35 -1.67 16.36
CA LEU A 177 15.45 -0.73 15.66
C LEU A 177 16.21 0.31 14.82
N PHE A 178 17.28 0.90 15.38
CA PHE A 178 18.09 1.89 14.66
C PHE A 178 18.79 1.31 13.42
N GLU A 179 19.28 0.08 13.51
CA GLU A 179 19.92 -0.61 12.39
C GLU A 179 18.90 -0.90 11.29
N LYS A 180 17.70 -1.38 11.68
CA LYS A 180 16.60 -1.60 10.74
C LYS A 180 16.20 -0.29 10.05
N LEU A 181 16.03 0.81 10.79
CA LEU A 181 15.68 2.12 10.24
C LEU A 181 16.77 2.67 9.31
N ASN A 182 18.04 2.49 9.66
CA ASN A 182 19.15 2.87 8.78
C ASN A 182 19.13 2.07 7.47
N ALA A 183 18.86 0.76 7.54
CA ALA A 183 18.79 -0.10 6.37
C ALA A 183 17.65 0.28 5.41
N ILE A 184 16.50 0.72 5.95
CA ILE A 184 15.32 1.08 5.15
C ILE A 184 15.17 2.59 4.90
N ALA A 185 16.16 3.41 5.24
CA ALA A 185 16.08 4.87 5.11
C ALA A 185 15.82 5.33 3.67
N LEU A 186 16.50 4.74 2.69
CA LEU A 186 16.26 5.05 1.27
C LEU A 186 14.91 4.56 0.77
N PRO A 187 14.47 3.30 0.99
CA PRO A 187 13.09 2.87 0.75
C PRO A 187 12.04 3.82 1.33
N ILE A 188 12.18 4.23 2.62
CA ILE A 188 11.27 5.20 3.25
C ILE A 188 11.27 6.52 2.49
N ALA A 189 12.43 7.04 2.11
CA ALA A 189 12.53 8.30 1.40
C ALA A 189 11.79 8.26 0.05
N VAL A 190 11.96 7.18 -0.72
CA VAL A 190 11.26 7.01 -2.01
C VAL A 190 9.75 6.91 -1.80
N LEU A 191 9.29 6.03 -0.92
CA LEU A 191 7.87 5.86 -0.61
C LEU A 191 7.24 7.17 -0.11
N THR A 192 7.98 7.90 0.72
CA THR A 192 7.55 9.23 1.19
C THR A 192 7.33 10.17 0.01
N LEU A 193 8.29 10.29 -0.91
CA LEU A 193 8.18 11.18 -2.08
C LEU A 193 6.99 10.83 -2.97
N VAL A 194 6.70 9.54 -3.14
CA VAL A 194 5.58 9.05 -3.97
C VAL A 194 4.23 9.51 -3.41
N VAL A 195 3.99 9.30 -2.11
CA VAL A 195 2.69 9.63 -1.51
C VAL A 195 2.57 11.09 -1.07
N LEU A 196 3.70 11.74 -0.77
CA LEU A 196 3.78 13.12 -0.29
C LEU A 196 3.04 14.09 -1.19
N ALA A 197 3.29 13.99 -2.48
CA ALA A 197 2.76 14.91 -3.48
C ALA A 197 1.22 14.85 -3.54
N HIS A 198 0.66 13.66 -3.52
CA HIS A 198 -0.79 13.47 -3.53
C HIS A 198 -1.42 13.95 -2.22
N MET A 199 -0.89 13.51 -1.07
CA MET A 199 -1.39 13.87 0.25
C MET A 199 -1.30 15.37 0.52
N MET A 200 -0.18 16.02 0.17
CA MET A 200 0.03 17.46 0.34
C MET A 200 -1.01 18.26 -0.47
N ARG A 201 -1.20 17.93 -1.75
CA ARG A 201 -2.17 18.62 -2.62
C ARG A 201 -3.60 18.50 -2.10
N MET A 202 -3.99 17.29 -1.67
CA MET A 202 -5.33 17.06 -1.13
C MET A 202 -5.51 17.77 0.23
N THR A 203 -4.48 17.78 1.09
CA THR A 203 -4.47 18.54 2.34
C THR A 203 -4.63 20.04 2.07
N ARG A 204 -3.85 20.59 1.12
CA ARG A 204 -3.97 21.97 0.69
C ARG A 204 -5.38 22.30 0.21
N ALA A 205 -5.95 21.46 -0.66
CA ALA A 205 -7.30 21.65 -1.19
C ALA A 205 -8.36 21.59 -0.08
N ALA A 206 -8.26 20.64 0.85
CA ALA A 206 -9.19 20.51 1.97
C ALA A 206 -9.19 21.77 2.85
N ILE A 207 -8.01 22.31 3.17
CA ILE A 207 -7.90 23.52 3.99
C ILE A 207 -8.43 24.75 3.22
N LEU A 208 -8.09 24.89 1.93
CA LEU A 208 -8.58 26.01 1.11
C LEU A 208 -10.10 26.02 0.96
N ASN A 209 -10.73 24.84 0.87
CA ASN A 209 -12.20 24.75 0.85
C ASN A 209 -12.82 25.26 2.16
N VAL A 210 -12.21 24.95 3.29
CA VAL A 210 -12.66 25.47 4.60
C VAL A 210 -12.42 26.97 4.71
N MET A 211 -11.32 27.49 4.17
CA MET A 211 -11.01 28.93 4.15
C MET A 211 -12.05 29.80 3.43
N GLN A 212 -12.91 29.20 2.59
CA GLN A 212 -13.99 29.91 1.89
C GLN A 212 -15.27 30.02 2.73
N SER A 213 -15.28 29.53 3.97
CA SER A 213 -16.48 29.53 4.82
C SER A 213 -16.70 30.88 5.49
N ALA A 214 -17.98 31.28 5.65
CA ALA A 214 -18.35 32.57 6.24
C ALA A 214 -17.82 32.82 7.67
N TYR A 215 -17.64 31.75 8.47
CA TYR A 215 -17.05 31.89 9.80
C TYR A 215 -15.55 32.23 9.77
N ILE A 216 -14.84 31.87 8.69
CA ILE A 216 -13.44 32.26 8.47
C ILE A 216 -13.37 33.76 8.17
N GLU A 217 -14.24 34.26 7.28
CA GLU A 217 -14.37 35.70 7.01
C GLU A 217 -14.64 36.50 8.30
N THR A 218 -15.52 35.97 9.15
CA THR A 218 -15.77 36.58 10.47
C THR A 218 -14.52 36.60 11.35
N ALA A 219 -13.71 35.58 11.32
CA ALA A 219 -12.46 35.53 12.08
C ALA A 219 -11.42 36.55 11.56
N GLU A 220 -11.36 36.72 10.25
CA GLU A 220 -10.49 37.74 9.61
C GLU A 220 -10.98 39.17 9.95
N LEU A 221 -12.29 39.42 9.89
CA LEU A 221 -12.87 40.71 10.27
C LEU A 221 -12.66 41.06 11.76
N LYS A 222 -12.50 40.04 12.63
CA LYS A 222 -12.10 40.25 14.04
C LYS A 222 -10.59 40.52 14.20
N GLY A 223 -9.82 40.68 13.14
CA GLY A 223 -8.43 41.06 13.19
C GLY A 223 -7.46 39.88 13.50
N LEU A 224 -7.90 38.62 13.39
CA LEU A 224 -7.00 37.49 13.59
C LEU A 224 -5.99 37.41 12.46
N ASN A 225 -4.72 37.13 12.81
CA ASN A 225 -3.70 36.98 11.79
C ASN A 225 -3.86 35.64 11.04
N ALA A 226 -3.30 35.57 9.83
CA ALA A 226 -3.46 34.41 8.95
C ALA A 226 -3.02 33.08 9.59
N PHE A 227 -2.02 33.08 10.48
CA PHE A 227 -1.58 31.90 11.20
C PHE A 227 -2.69 31.41 12.16
N GLN A 228 -3.28 32.33 12.94
CA GLN A 228 -4.38 32.00 13.86
C GLN A 228 -5.62 31.49 13.11
N VAL A 229 -5.96 32.12 11.97
CA VAL A 229 -7.09 31.72 11.13
C VAL A 229 -6.86 30.28 10.61
N ILE A 230 -5.68 30.00 10.04
CA ILE A 230 -5.37 28.66 9.48
C ILE A 230 -5.33 27.60 10.58
N TYR A 231 -4.55 27.81 11.65
CA TYR A 231 -4.31 26.76 12.65
C TYR A 231 -5.46 26.57 13.65
N ARG A 232 -6.16 27.64 14.05
CA ARG A 232 -7.23 27.56 15.04
C ARG A 232 -8.62 27.38 14.45
N HIS A 233 -8.84 27.84 13.22
CA HIS A 233 -10.18 27.85 12.62
C HIS A 233 -10.28 26.94 11.39
N ALA A 234 -9.34 26.98 10.45
CA ALA A 234 -9.45 26.20 9.22
C ALA A 234 -8.99 24.76 9.40
N PHE A 235 -7.78 24.51 9.94
CA PHE A 235 -7.21 23.17 10.05
C PHE A 235 -8.05 22.20 10.88
N PRO A 236 -8.58 22.55 12.09
CA PRO A 236 -9.41 21.64 12.85
C PRO A 236 -10.68 21.20 12.11
N ASN A 237 -11.25 22.08 11.30
CA ASN A 237 -12.43 21.77 10.48
C ASN A 237 -12.09 21.03 9.18
N ALA A 238 -10.82 21.02 8.78
CA ALA A 238 -10.31 20.26 7.64
C ALA A 238 -9.78 18.87 8.03
N ILE A 239 -9.70 18.52 9.33
CA ILE A 239 -9.13 17.24 9.79
C ILE A 239 -9.88 16.05 9.19
N ALA A 240 -11.21 16.04 9.17
CA ALA A 240 -11.98 14.92 8.67
C ALA A 240 -11.66 14.58 7.18
N PRO A 241 -11.68 15.51 6.22
CA PRO A 241 -11.24 15.23 4.86
C PRO A 241 -9.75 14.89 4.77
N ILE A 242 -8.88 15.48 5.58
CA ILE A 242 -7.44 15.14 5.60
C ILE A 242 -7.22 13.71 6.06
N VAL A 243 -7.86 13.28 7.15
CA VAL A 243 -7.76 11.89 7.65
C VAL A 243 -8.23 10.90 6.59
N ASN A 244 -9.32 11.20 5.88
CA ASN A 244 -9.78 10.35 4.80
C ASN A 244 -8.72 10.19 3.69
N VAL A 245 -8.09 11.28 3.26
CA VAL A 245 -7.00 11.26 2.28
C VAL A 245 -5.80 10.47 2.79
N VAL A 246 -5.42 10.66 4.05
CA VAL A 246 -4.33 9.89 4.69
C VAL A 246 -4.64 8.39 4.63
N MET A 247 -5.83 7.97 5.06
CA MET A 247 -6.20 6.56 5.09
C MET A 247 -6.17 5.91 3.69
N LEU A 248 -6.66 6.59 2.66
CA LEU A 248 -6.58 6.12 1.27
C LEU A 248 -5.13 5.96 0.80
N ASN A 249 -4.25 6.90 1.16
CA ASN A 249 -2.83 6.80 0.80
C ASN A 249 -2.09 5.73 1.61
N LEU A 250 -2.50 5.42 2.83
CA LEU A 250 -1.95 4.28 3.59
C LEU A 250 -2.27 2.95 2.91
N ALA A 251 -3.49 2.78 2.39
CA ALA A 251 -3.84 1.60 1.61
C ALA A 251 -2.99 1.50 0.33
N TYR A 252 -2.75 2.62 -0.36
CA TYR A 252 -1.87 2.67 -1.53
C TYR A 252 -0.42 2.31 -1.17
N LEU A 253 0.11 2.80 -0.04
CA LEU A 253 1.47 2.51 0.41
C LEU A 253 1.73 1.00 0.53
N VAL A 254 0.80 0.24 1.12
CA VAL A 254 0.99 -1.20 1.33
C VAL A 254 1.08 -1.97 0.01
N VAL A 255 0.37 -1.53 -1.03
CA VAL A 255 0.44 -2.17 -2.36
C VAL A 255 1.60 -1.61 -3.19
N GLY A 256 1.83 -0.29 -3.13
CA GLY A 256 2.90 0.38 -3.87
C GLY A 256 4.31 0.04 -3.38
N VAL A 257 4.43 -0.53 -2.17
CA VAL A 257 5.73 -0.93 -1.61
C VAL A 257 6.43 -2.03 -2.43
N VAL A 258 5.70 -2.82 -3.22
CA VAL A 258 6.22 -3.96 -3.99
C VAL A 258 7.40 -3.57 -4.87
N VAL A 259 7.27 -2.49 -5.62
CA VAL A 259 8.33 -2.01 -6.54
C VAL A 259 9.58 -1.60 -5.75
N ILE A 260 9.40 -0.95 -4.62
CA ILE A 260 10.50 -0.47 -3.78
C ILE A 260 11.20 -1.61 -3.05
N GLU A 261 10.46 -2.64 -2.64
CA GLU A 261 11.04 -3.86 -2.08
C GLU A 261 11.96 -4.56 -3.10
N VAL A 262 11.56 -4.62 -4.36
CA VAL A 262 12.38 -5.18 -5.45
C VAL A 262 13.61 -4.33 -5.72
N VAL A 263 13.46 -3.01 -5.85
CA VAL A 263 14.57 -2.09 -6.14
C VAL A 263 15.65 -2.14 -5.07
N PHE A 264 15.28 -2.22 -3.80
CA PHE A 264 16.22 -2.22 -2.67
C PHE A 264 16.50 -3.60 -2.08
N VAL A 265 16.02 -4.67 -2.75
CA VAL A 265 16.18 -6.07 -2.30
C VAL A 265 15.73 -6.25 -0.85
N TYR A 266 14.60 -5.62 -0.49
CA TYR A 266 14.03 -5.69 0.85
C TYR A 266 13.27 -7.00 1.03
N PRO A 267 13.49 -7.78 2.12
CA PRO A 267 12.90 -9.10 2.31
C PRO A 267 11.42 -9.01 2.72
N GLY A 268 10.61 -8.37 1.89
CA GLY A 268 9.18 -8.21 2.06
C GLY A 268 8.35 -9.19 1.23
N MET A 269 7.03 -9.04 1.35
CA MET A 269 6.06 -9.89 0.65
C MET A 269 5.98 -9.55 -0.85
N GLY A 270 6.21 -8.28 -1.22
CA GLY A 270 6.19 -7.84 -2.62
C GLY A 270 7.37 -8.39 -3.43
N GLN A 271 8.58 -8.36 -2.86
CA GLN A 271 9.74 -9.01 -3.48
C GLN A 271 9.51 -10.51 -3.65
N TYR A 272 8.98 -11.17 -2.61
CA TYR A 272 8.66 -12.59 -2.66
C TYR A 272 7.64 -12.93 -3.75
N LEU A 273 6.62 -12.09 -3.91
CA LEU A 273 5.65 -12.22 -5.00
C LEU A 273 6.34 -12.16 -6.37
N VAL A 274 7.15 -11.13 -6.63
CA VAL A 274 7.82 -10.93 -7.94
C VAL A 274 8.78 -12.08 -8.26
N ASP A 275 9.52 -12.56 -7.27
CA ASP A 275 10.42 -13.71 -7.42
C ASP A 275 9.66 -14.98 -7.82
N HIS A 276 8.48 -15.23 -7.23
CA HIS A 276 7.68 -16.41 -7.51
C HIS A 276 6.81 -16.29 -8.77
N VAL A 277 6.44 -15.07 -9.16
CA VAL A 277 5.86 -14.81 -10.50
C VAL A 277 6.86 -15.21 -11.58
N SER A 278 8.12 -14.85 -11.42
CA SER A 278 9.21 -15.22 -12.38
C SER A 278 9.43 -16.73 -12.45
N LYS A 279 9.25 -17.45 -11.32
CA LYS A 279 9.35 -18.91 -11.20
C LYS A 279 8.03 -19.63 -11.55
N ARG A 280 6.95 -18.90 -11.80
CA ARG A 280 5.60 -19.44 -12.05
C ARG A 280 5.06 -20.30 -10.89
N ASP A 281 5.38 -19.96 -9.67
CA ASP A 281 4.91 -20.64 -8.48
C ASP A 281 3.49 -20.17 -8.14
N VAL A 282 2.52 -20.80 -8.78
CA VAL A 282 1.10 -20.41 -8.75
C VAL A 282 0.55 -20.30 -7.32
N PRO A 283 0.74 -21.29 -6.41
CA PRO A 283 0.23 -21.17 -5.04
C PRO A 283 0.76 -19.94 -4.30
N VAL A 284 2.06 -19.64 -4.44
CA VAL A 284 2.67 -18.45 -3.81
C VAL A 284 2.09 -17.16 -4.38
N VAL A 285 1.93 -17.08 -5.71
CA VAL A 285 1.35 -15.90 -6.37
C VAL A 285 -0.09 -15.67 -5.93
N GLN A 286 -0.89 -16.74 -5.83
CA GLN A 286 -2.28 -16.69 -5.36
C GLN A 286 -2.36 -16.24 -3.90
N ALA A 287 -1.53 -16.80 -3.02
CA ALA A 287 -1.49 -16.44 -1.60
C ALA A 287 -1.08 -14.98 -1.39
N CYS A 288 0.01 -14.53 -2.03
CA CYS A 288 0.45 -13.14 -1.96
C CYS A 288 -0.61 -12.17 -2.50
N GLY A 289 -1.19 -12.48 -3.66
CA GLY A 289 -2.23 -11.66 -4.27
C GLY A 289 -3.46 -11.52 -3.37
N LEU A 290 -3.91 -12.62 -2.76
CA LEU A 290 -5.05 -12.64 -1.84
C LEU A 290 -4.77 -11.81 -0.58
N ILE A 291 -3.58 -11.95 0.01
CA ILE A 291 -3.19 -11.19 1.20
C ILE A 291 -3.09 -9.70 0.89
N PHE A 292 -2.45 -9.29 -0.23
CA PHE A 292 -2.41 -7.90 -0.64
C PHE A 292 -3.81 -7.33 -0.85
N ALA A 293 -4.68 -8.07 -1.53
CA ALA A 293 -6.08 -7.67 -1.72
C ALA A 293 -6.83 -7.51 -0.39
N ALA A 294 -6.67 -8.47 0.53
CA ALA A 294 -7.31 -8.43 1.85
C ALA A 294 -6.83 -7.22 2.67
N VAL A 295 -5.52 -6.94 2.68
CA VAL A 295 -4.95 -5.78 3.37
C VAL A 295 -5.44 -4.46 2.74
N TYR A 296 -5.40 -4.36 1.42
CA TYR A 296 -5.86 -3.16 0.71
C TYR A 296 -7.35 -2.88 0.97
N ILE A 297 -8.20 -3.89 0.83
CA ILE A 297 -9.64 -3.78 1.10
C ILE A 297 -9.89 -3.47 2.58
N GLY A 298 -9.17 -4.14 3.49
CA GLY A 298 -9.26 -3.90 4.93
C GLY A 298 -8.91 -2.46 5.31
N LEU A 299 -7.82 -1.91 4.78
CA LEU A 299 -7.42 -0.53 5.01
C LEU A 299 -8.43 0.47 4.43
N ASN A 300 -8.97 0.22 3.22
CA ASN A 300 -10.03 1.04 2.65
C ASN A 300 -11.32 0.97 3.47
N MET A 301 -11.68 -0.20 3.98
CA MET A 301 -12.82 -0.36 4.89
C MET A 301 -12.61 0.44 6.19
N ILE A 302 -11.41 0.42 6.77
CA ILE A 302 -11.07 1.23 7.94
C ILE A 302 -11.18 2.73 7.58
N ALA A 303 -10.70 3.14 6.41
CA ALA A 303 -10.84 4.52 5.92
C ALA A 303 -12.30 4.96 5.84
N ASP A 304 -13.18 4.13 5.28
CA ASP A 304 -14.60 4.37 5.21
C ASP A 304 -15.25 4.48 6.60
N ILE A 305 -14.89 3.60 7.52
CA ILE A 305 -15.39 3.61 8.91
C ILE A 305 -14.97 4.92 9.59
N VAL A 306 -13.69 5.30 9.49
CA VAL A 306 -13.18 6.55 10.05
C VAL A 306 -13.89 7.76 9.43
N ALA A 307 -14.12 7.77 8.12
CA ALA A 307 -14.85 8.82 7.44
C ALA A 307 -16.30 8.96 7.95
N ILE A 308 -17.01 7.83 8.13
CA ILE A 308 -18.37 7.81 8.66
C ILE A 308 -18.40 8.33 10.11
N LEU A 309 -17.48 7.86 10.95
CA LEU A 309 -17.41 8.26 12.36
C LEU A 309 -16.98 9.72 12.55
N SER A 310 -16.15 10.23 11.65
CA SER A 310 -15.66 11.62 11.66
C SER A 310 -16.67 12.63 11.11
N ASN A 311 -17.75 12.18 10.46
CA ASN A 311 -18.74 13.07 9.85
C ASN A 311 -19.92 13.34 10.79
N PRO A 312 -20.02 14.54 11.41
CA PRO A 312 -21.11 14.86 12.34
C PRO A 312 -22.52 14.82 11.71
N ARG A 313 -22.59 15.07 10.39
CA ARG A 313 -23.88 15.07 9.65
C ARG A 313 -24.47 13.67 9.50
N LEU A 314 -23.60 12.63 9.47
CA LEU A 314 -24.04 11.24 9.40
C LEU A 314 -24.45 10.69 10.78
N ARG A 315 -23.98 11.31 11.87
CA ARG A 315 -24.35 10.94 13.24
C ARG A 315 -25.76 11.37 13.63
N HIS A 316 -26.25 12.46 13.04
CA HIS A 316 -27.57 13.01 13.31
C HIS A 316 -28.29 13.30 11.98
N PRO A 317 -28.78 12.26 11.28
CA PRO A 317 -29.65 12.47 10.13
C PRO A 317 -30.92 13.22 10.60
N LYS A 318 -31.19 14.41 10.01
CA LYS A 318 -32.41 15.11 10.21
C LYS A 318 -33.59 14.34 9.63
#